data_5d2402556d71ef84f81394253bfd4b87
#
_entry.id   5d2402556d71ef84f81394253bfd4b87
#
_cell.length_a   1.000
_cell.length_b   1.000
_cell.length_c   1.000
_cell.angle_alpha   90.00
_cell.angle_beta   90.00
_cell.angle_gamma   90.00
#
_symmetry.space_group_name_H-M   'P 1'
#
loop_
_entity.id
_entity.type
_entity.pdbx_description
1 polymer ?
#
loop_
_entity_poly.entity_id
_entity_poly.type
_entity_poly.pdbx_seq_one_letter_code
_entity_poly.pdbx_strand_id
1 'polypeptide(L)'
;MFTEKTKILVAIDALPDAVWKPFECQKTFSFVRDGIHAGKLLDQQTFDVVFLDLFLNGLDALHLLRKIRSEHPGVRVVLTSEAPNFQFARQGLLYGACDYLLRPFTVDMLSKTFSRMEFSGQAEKSPEQEALLRVRRTIGTSRFPETVSKELHQLCNLSENAIETDQRLRRFFESVINLTFQDFPWLASFLDQKDFNQIHGLFTSDKHLVRTFCEQGFNRLYDQLWRLYPETDDEQVKKIMIYLLEHVDTPLSQKEVAQEFFMSASALSERFSCALHLSYREYSQRIRMSRASWFLRNTNLKLYEICDQMGFKDVNYFSRQFRQQNGMTVSEYRMDDGNWEFQI
;
A
#
# COMPACT_ATOMS: atom_id res chain seq x y z
N MET A 1 31.69 -1.82 31.00
CA MET A 1 30.90 -1.18 29.93
C MET A 1 29.48 -1.63 30.17
N PHE A 2 28.61 -0.82 30.80
CA PHE A 2 27.22 -1.18 31.06
C PHE A 2 26.47 -1.05 29.74
N THR A 3 26.12 -2.17 29.10
CA THR A 3 25.18 -2.18 27.99
C THR A 3 23.83 -1.75 28.51
N GLU A 4 23.29 -0.67 27.96
CA GLU A 4 21.97 -0.15 28.34
C GLU A 4 20.92 -1.26 28.08
N LYS A 5 20.09 -1.59 29.09
CA LYS A 5 19.08 -2.64 28.96
C LYS A 5 18.00 -2.18 28.00
N THR A 6 17.55 -3.06 27.12
CA THR A 6 16.40 -2.83 26.23
C THR A 6 15.16 -2.46 27.04
N LYS A 7 14.54 -1.32 26.78
CA LYS A 7 13.35 -0.81 27.47
C LYS A 7 12.08 -1.29 26.75
N ILE A 8 11.24 -1.99 27.46
CA ILE A 8 10.03 -2.62 26.91
C ILE A 8 8.80 -2.08 27.64
N LEU A 9 7.84 -1.55 26.88
CA LEU A 9 6.51 -1.23 27.37
C LEU A 9 5.58 -2.42 27.07
N VAL A 10 4.87 -2.88 28.08
CA VAL A 10 3.88 -3.96 27.95
C VAL A 10 2.51 -3.37 28.31
N ALA A 11 1.73 -3.06 27.30
CA ALA A 11 0.38 -2.50 27.40
C ALA A 11 -0.64 -3.61 27.16
N ILE A 12 -1.01 -4.31 28.24
CA ILE A 12 -1.96 -5.42 28.25
C ILE A 12 -2.88 -5.35 29.46
N ASP A 13 -4.13 -5.78 29.32
CA ASP A 13 -5.13 -5.70 30.41
C ASP A 13 -4.90 -6.74 31.54
N ALA A 14 -4.01 -7.71 31.35
CA ALA A 14 -3.67 -8.74 32.32
C ALA A 14 -2.54 -8.33 33.28
N LEU A 15 -2.48 -8.99 34.45
CA LEU A 15 -1.33 -8.87 35.34
C LEU A 15 -0.07 -9.43 34.66
N PRO A 16 1.11 -8.85 34.95
CA PRO A 16 2.35 -9.35 34.39
C PRO A 16 2.57 -10.80 34.82
N ASP A 17 2.55 -11.70 33.86
CA ASP A 17 2.80 -13.13 34.07
C ASP A 17 4.27 -13.37 34.41
N ALA A 18 4.53 -14.43 35.18
CA ALA A 18 5.89 -14.90 35.47
C ALA A 18 6.75 -15.17 34.21
N VAL A 19 6.11 -15.21 33.04
CA VAL A 19 6.73 -15.45 31.73
C VAL A 19 7.77 -14.37 31.33
N TRP A 20 7.68 -13.14 31.89
CA TRP A 20 8.62 -12.05 31.63
C TRP A 20 9.90 -12.12 32.47
N LYS A 21 9.85 -12.80 33.65
CA LYS A 21 10.97 -12.89 34.59
C LYS A 21 12.28 -13.37 33.99
N PRO A 22 12.32 -14.39 33.12
CA PRO A 22 13.58 -14.85 32.53
C PRO A 22 14.34 -13.79 31.73
N PHE A 23 13.68 -12.73 31.31
CA PHE A 23 14.24 -11.66 30.47
C PHE A 23 14.66 -10.41 31.26
N GLU A 24 14.33 -10.27 32.53
CA GLU A 24 14.62 -9.09 33.38
C GLU A 24 16.12 -8.84 33.59
N CYS A 25 16.96 -9.84 33.38
CA CYS A 25 18.42 -9.66 33.47
C CYS A 25 18.97 -8.78 32.32
N GLN A 26 18.34 -8.82 31.17
CA GLN A 26 18.78 -8.13 29.94
C GLN A 26 17.84 -7.00 29.51
N LYS A 27 16.59 -6.96 30.01
CA LYS A 27 15.52 -6.08 29.57
C LYS A 27 14.85 -5.41 30.77
N THR A 28 14.36 -4.18 30.58
CA THR A 28 13.58 -3.44 31.58
C THR A 28 12.15 -3.34 31.11
N PHE A 29 11.19 -3.77 31.93
CA PHE A 29 9.78 -3.79 31.59
C PHE A 29 9.00 -2.71 32.33
N SER A 30 8.11 -2.01 31.62
CA SER A 30 7.08 -1.14 32.17
C SER A 30 5.73 -1.71 31.77
N PHE A 31 4.85 -1.94 32.75
CA PHE A 31 3.54 -2.55 32.53
C PHE A 31 2.44 -1.50 32.70
N VAL A 32 1.50 -1.44 31.74
CA VAL A 32 0.29 -0.61 31.81
C VAL A 32 -0.92 -1.42 31.36
N ARG A 33 -2.11 -1.06 31.86
CA ARG A 33 -3.35 -1.80 31.60
C ARG A 33 -4.32 -1.11 30.66
N ASP A 34 -4.00 0.07 30.21
CA ASP A 34 -4.85 0.83 29.30
C ASP A 34 -4.03 1.67 28.31
N GLY A 35 -4.67 2.03 27.19
CA GLY A 35 -4.04 2.73 26.08
C GLY A 35 -3.71 4.19 26.39
N ILE A 36 -4.43 4.83 27.31
CA ILE A 36 -4.19 6.24 27.68
C ILE A 36 -2.88 6.34 28.46
N HIS A 37 -2.66 5.45 29.43
CA HIS A 37 -1.40 5.39 30.18
C HIS A 37 -0.24 4.96 29.28
N ALA A 38 -0.46 4.02 28.34
CA ALA A 38 0.55 3.65 27.36
C ALA A 38 1.00 4.88 26.52
N GLY A 39 0.05 5.65 26.01
CA GLY A 39 0.33 6.87 25.26
C GLY A 39 1.11 7.90 26.08
N LYS A 40 0.71 8.17 27.33
CA LYS A 40 1.41 9.10 28.22
C LYS A 40 2.86 8.66 28.51
N LEU A 41 3.09 7.36 28.72
CA LEU A 41 4.45 6.87 28.97
C LEU A 41 5.33 7.00 27.73
N LEU A 42 4.77 6.76 26.53
CA LEU A 42 5.49 6.95 25.27
C LEU A 42 5.89 8.42 25.03
N ASP A 43 5.05 9.36 25.48
CA ASP A 43 5.36 10.80 25.40
C ASP A 43 6.42 11.25 26.44
N GLN A 44 6.59 10.51 27.56
CA GLN A 44 7.47 10.88 28.66
C GLN A 44 8.85 10.20 28.61
N GLN A 45 8.95 9.01 28.02
CA GLN A 45 10.18 8.24 28.01
C GLN A 45 10.29 7.38 26.75
N THR A 46 11.53 7.02 26.40
CA THR A 46 11.82 6.21 25.22
C THR A 46 11.71 4.72 25.52
N PHE A 47 11.14 3.96 24.59
CA PHE A 47 11.08 2.52 24.59
C PHE A 47 11.67 1.97 23.31
N ASP A 48 12.26 0.76 23.37
CA ASP A 48 12.75 0.05 22.20
C ASP A 48 11.70 -0.87 21.60
N VAL A 49 10.84 -1.43 22.47
CA VAL A 49 9.78 -2.38 22.10
C VAL A 49 8.50 -2.07 22.85
N VAL A 50 7.37 -2.17 22.19
CA VAL A 50 6.03 -2.06 22.77
C VAL A 50 5.23 -3.33 22.46
N PHE A 51 4.77 -4.03 23.48
CA PHE A 51 3.73 -5.05 23.35
C PHE A 51 2.39 -4.35 23.57
N LEU A 52 1.51 -4.40 22.59
CA LEU A 52 0.26 -3.65 22.57
C LEU A 52 -0.92 -4.59 22.34
N ASP A 53 -1.80 -4.70 23.32
CA ASP A 53 -3.02 -5.49 23.18
C ASP A 53 -4.03 -4.81 22.24
N LEU A 54 -4.63 -5.60 21.35
CA LEU A 54 -5.64 -5.09 20.41
C LEU A 54 -6.92 -4.58 21.08
N PHE A 55 -7.27 -5.14 22.25
CA PHE A 55 -8.49 -4.81 22.97
C PHE A 55 -8.20 -4.05 24.28
N LEU A 56 -7.19 -3.20 24.27
CA LEU A 56 -6.82 -2.40 25.41
C LEU A 56 -7.88 -1.33 25.72
N ASN A 57 -8.28 -1.22 26.96
CA ASN A 57 -9.24 -0.20 27.38
C ASN A 57 -8.74 1.21 27.12
N GLY A 58 -9.63 2.12 26.75
CA GLY A 58 -9.41 3.56 26.69
C GLY A 58 -8.82 4.12 25.40
N LEU A 59 -8.22 3.33 24.53
CA LEU A 59 -7.72 3.78 23.22
C LEU A 59 -7.66 2.62 22.23
N ASP A 60 -8.04 2.88 20.98
CA ASP A 60 -7.86 1.93 19.88
C ASP A 60 -6.37 1.63 19.65
N ALA A 61 -6.01 0.35 19.75
CA ALA A 61 -4.64 -0.12 19.59
C ALA A 61 -4.06 0.21 18.20
N LEU A 62 -4.86 0.16 17.15
CA LEU A 62 -4.41 0.51 15.81
C LEU A 62 -4.17 2.02 15.67
N HIS A 63 -4.95 2.84 16.38
CA HIS A 63 -4.70 4.28 16.45
C HIS A 63 -3.40 4.57 17.19
N LEU A 64 -3.15 3.92 18.35
CA LEU A 64 -1.91 4.08 19.10
C LEU A 64 -0.70 3.57 18.29
N LEU A 65 -0.84 2.48 17.55
CA LEU A 65 0.20 1.97 16.65
C LEU A 65 0.57 3.01 15.58
N ARG A 66 -0.42 3.66 14.96
CA ARG A 66 -0.17 4.73 13.98
C ARG A 66 0.56 5.92 14.61
N LYS A 67 0.14 6.34 15.81
CA LYS A 67 0.82 7.40 16.57
C LYS A 67 2.28 7.02 16.84
N ILE A 68 2.54 5.81 17.34
CA ILE A 68 3.91 5.33 17.59
C ILE A 68 4.73 5.35 16.29
N ARG A 69 4.15 4.95 15.15
CA ARG A 69 4.87 4.97 13.86
C ARG A 69 5.21 6.36 13.37
N SER A 70 4.34 7.35 13.61
CA SER A 70 4.59 8.75 13.21
C SER A 70 5.57 9.46 14.12
N GLU A 71 5.45 9.29 15.44
CA GLU A 71 6.20 10.05 16.45
C GLU A 71 7.46 9.32 16.93
N HIS A 72 7.45 7.98 16.93
CA HIS A 72 8.54 7.13 17.43
C HIS A 72 8.91 6.03 16.41
N PRO A 73 9.42 6.36 15.21
CA PRO A 73 9.62 5.40 14.11
C PRO A 73 10.63 4.29 14.44
N GLY A 74 11.51 4.48 15.43
CA GLY A 74 12.47 3.49 15.90
C GLY A 74 11.89 2.43 16.85
N VAL A 75 10.72 2.67 17.43
CA VAL A 75 10.08 1.74 18.39
C VAL A 75 9.49 0.55 17.66
N ARG A 76 9.79 -0.65 18.11
CA ARG A 76 9.21 -1.89 17.57
C ARG A 76 7.91 -2.22 18.29
N VAL A 77 6.84 -2.47 17.54
CA VAL A 77 5.54 -2.79 18.12
C VAL A 77 5.15 -4.23 17.80
N VAL A 78 4.84 -4.98 18.84
CA VAL A 78 4.25 -6.34 18.78
C VAL A 78 2.79 -6.22 19.21
N LEU A 79 1.89 -6.61 18.33
CA LEU A 79 0.47 -6.66 18.70
C LEU A 79 0.17 -7.97 19.45
N THR A 80 -0.75 -7.90 20.40
CA THR A 80 -1.19 -9.07 21.15
C THR A 80 -2.71 -9.17 21.22
N SER A 81 -3.25 -10.39 21.35
CA SER A 81 -4.68 -10.64 21.50
C SER A 81 -4.93 -11.95 22.26
N GLU A 82 -6.08 -12.09 22.90
CA GLU A 82 -6.52 -13.34 23.52
C GLU A 82 -7.12 -14.33 22.51
N ALA A 83 -7.71 -13.81 21.45
CA ALA A 83 -8.33 -14.62 20.41
C ALA A 83 -7.71 -14.31 19.04
N PRO A 84 -7.60 -15.32 18.16
CA PRO A 84 -7.10 -15.10 16.82
C PRO A 84 -8.04 -14.17 16.04
N ASN A 85 -7.52 -13.05 15.57
CA ASN A 85 -8.26 -12.12 14.73
C ASN A 85 -7.41 -11.76 13.52
N PHE A 86 -7.63 -12.48 12.44
CA PHE A 86 -6.85 -12.34 11.22
C PHE A 86 -6.92 -10.93 10.60
N GLN A 87 -8.09 -10.28 10.66
CA GLN A 87 -8.25 -8.93 10.08
C GLN A 87 -7.43 -7.89 10.85
N PHE A 88 -7.52 -7.89 12.19
CA PHE A 88 -6.72 -6.97 13.01
C PHE A 88 -5.22 -7.28 12.97
N ALA A 89 -4.84 -8.56 12.97
CA ALA A 89 -3.44 -8.95 12.79
C ALA A 89 -2.89 -8.40 11.46
N ARG A 90 -3.63 -8.61 10.37
CA ARG A 90 -3.27 -8.10 9.04
C ARG A 90 -3.17 -6.57 9.03
N GLN A 91 -4.16 -5.86 9.56
CA GLN A 91 -4.12 -4.40 9.64
C GLN A 91 -2.95 -3.90 10.48
N GLY A 92 -2.68 -4.53 11.62
CA GLY A 92 -1.57 -4.17 12.47
C GLY A 92 -0.21 -4.32 11.79
N LEU A 93 0.01 -5.43 11.09
CA LEU A 93 1.23 -5.63 10.30
C LEU A 93 1.35 -4.58 9.18
N LEU A 94 0.24 -4.23 8.53
CA LEU A 94 0.18 -3.17 7.51
C LEU A 94 0.53 -1.79 8.10
N TYR A 95 0.11 -1.51 9.33
CA TYR A 95 0.47 -0.26 10.03
C TYR A 95 1.86 -0.30 10.67
N GLY A 96 2.63 -1.37 10.41
CA GLY A 96 4.03 -1.46 10.78
C GLY A 96 4.30 -2.16 12.11
N ALA A 97 3.35 -2.94 12.67
CA ALA A 97 3.69 -3.87 13.73
C ALA A 97 4.71 -4.90 13.19
N CYS A 98 5.68 -5.27 14.05
CA CYS A 98 6.72 -6.24 13.66
C CYS A 98 6.29 -7.68 13.88
N ASP A 99 5.30 -7.92 14.74
CA ASP A 99 4.82 -9.26 15.04
C ASP A 99 3.40 -9.21 15.63
N TYR A 100 2.74 -10.37 15.66
CA TYR A 100 1.43 -10.57 16.30
C TYR A 100 1.46 -11.86 17.12
N LEU A 101 1.17 -11.74 18.41
CA LEU A 101 1.20 -12.86 19.36
C LEU A 101 -0.16 -13.11 20.01
N LEU A 102 -0.53 -14.37 20.14
CA LEU A 102 -1.69 -14.78 20.91
C LEU A 102 -1.33 -15.02 22.38
N ARG A 103 -2.17 -14.57 23.30
CA ARG A 103 -2.09 -14.90 24.72
C ARG A 103 -2.79 -16.23 25.01
N PRO A 104 -2.32 -17.02 26.00
CA PRO A 104 -1.21 -16.74 26.93
C PRO A 104 0.16 -16.93 26.28
N PHE A 105 1.13 -16.08 26.64
CA PHE A 105 2.49 -16.19 26.15
C PHE A 105 3.23 -17.35 26.82
N THR A 106 4.12 -17.98 26.08
CA THR A 106 5.14 -18.89 26.63
C THR A 106 6.52 -18.22 26.58
N VAL A 107 7.43 -18.66 27.42
CA VAL A 107 8.84 -18.19 27.38
C VAL A 107 9.47 -18.42 26.02
N ASP A 108 9.18 -19.56 25.37
CA ASP A 108 9.67 -19.88 24.02
C ASP A 108 9.13 -18.91 22.95
N MET A 109 7.85 -18.54 23.02
CA MET A 109 7.28 -17.53 22.10
C MET A 109 7.95 -16.19 22.25
N LEU A 110 8.11 -15.68 23.48
CA LEU A 110 8.78 -14.42 23.75
C LEU A 110 10.25 -14.48 23.34
N SER A 111 10.97 -15.57 23.62
CA SER A 111 12.35 -15.76 23.21
C SER A 111 12.52 -15.68 21.70
N LYS A 112 11.67 -16.39 20.94
CA LYS A 112 11.66 -16.34 19.46
C LYS A 112 11.35 -14.94 18.94
N THR A 113 10.42 -14.24 19.58
CA THR A 113 10.06 -12.87 19.20
C THR A 113 11.20 -11.90 19.48
N PHE A 114 11.82 -11.98 20.65
CA PHE A 114 13.01 -11.16 20.97
C PHE A 114 14.18 -11.47 20.04
N SER A 115 14.49 -12.74 19.78
CA SER A 115 15.54 -13.12 18.83
C SER A 115 15.29 -12.53 17.43
N ARG A 116 14.06 -12.63 16.90
CA ARG A 116 13.70 -12.00 15.62
C ARG A 116 13.90 -10.49 15.64
N MET A 117 13.58 -9.84 16.76
CA MET A 117 13.77 -8.40 16.90
C MET A 117 15.24 -8.01 17.07
N GLU A 118 16.04 -8.79 17.81
CA GLU A 118 17.47 -8.52 17.97
C GLU A 118 18.21 -8.66 16.65
N PHE A 119 17.89 -9.67 15.84
CA PHE A 119 18.38 -9.78 14.47
C PHE A 119 17.92 -8.61 13.58
N SER A 120 16.70 -8.08 13.78
CA SER A 120 16.21 -6.89 13.05
C SER A 120 16.82 -5.58 13.53
N GLY A 121 17.40 -5.53 14.73
CA GLY A 121 17.99 -4.31 15.34
C GLY A 121 19.47 -4.10 15.00
N GLN A 122 20.15 -5.13 14.49
CA GLN A 122 21.52 -5.09 13.98
C GLN A 122 21.61 -5.51 12.50
N ALA A 123 20.52 -6.00 11.92
CA ALA A 123 20.47 -6.19 10.49
C ALA A 123 20.46 -4.80 9.85
N GLU A 124 21.55 -4.41 9.22
CA GLU A 124 21.51 -3.50 8.08
C GLU A 124 20.27 -3.91 7.29
N LYS A 125 19.37 -2.95 7.02
CA LYS A 125 18.17 -3.24 6.21
C LYS A 125 18.63 -4.00 5.00
N SER A 126 17.99 -5.11 4.67
CA SER A 126 18.42 -5.81 3.46
C SER A 126 18.40 -4.83 2.28
N PRO A 127 19.27 -4.98 1.31
CA PRO A 127 19.27 -4.11 0.13
C PRO A 127 17.89 -3.99 -0.50
N GLU A 128 17.08 -5.05 -0.46
CA GLU A 128 15.71 -5.07 -0.94
C GLU A 128 14.78 -4.18 -0.09
N GLN A 129 14.93 -4.20 1.24
CA GLN A 129 14.13 -3.38 2.15
C GLN A 129 14.45 -1.89 1.99
N GLU A 130 15.72 -1.56 1.81
CA GLU A 130 16.13 -0.18 1.53
C GLU A 130 15.63 0.30 0.17
N ALA A 131 15.76 -0.54 -0.87
CA ALA A 131 15.23 -0.26 -2.20
C ALA A 131 13.70 -0.02 -2.15
N LEU A 132 12.98 -0.88 -1.42
CA LEU A 132 11.54 -0.77 -1.24
C LEU A 132 11.13 0.55 -0.58
N LEU A 133 11.86 1.00 0.44
CA LEU A 133 11.60 2.28 1.11
C LEU A 133 11.88 3.48 0.20
N ARG A 134 12.94 3.40 -0.64
CA ARG A 134 13.24 4.46 -1.62
C ARG A 134 12.15 4.54 -2.69
N VAL A 135 11.75 3.40 -3.24
CA VAL A 135 10.69 3.32 -4.26
C VAL A 135 9.35 3.79 -3.70
N ARG A 136 8.95 3.35 -2.49
CA ARG A 136 7.69 3.75 -1.87
C ARG A 136 7.51 5.26 -1.79
N ARG A 137 8.59 6.03 -1.54
CA ARG A 137 8.53 7.49 -1.48
C ARG A 137 8.27 8.17 -2.83
N THR A 138 8.42 7.43 -3.91
CA THR A 138 8.26 7.93 -5.28
C THR A 138 7.01 7.42 -5.97
N ILE A 139 6.29 6.45 -5.39
CA ILE A 139 5.03 5.94 -5.95
C ILE A 139 4.04 7.10 -6.11
N GLY A 140 3.47 7.23 -7.30
CA GLY A 140 2.55 8.33 -7.65
C GLY A 140 3.24 9.65 -7.99
N THR A 141 4.57 9.69 -8.12
CA THR A 141 5.34 10.85 -8.58
C THR A 141 6.07 10.57 -9.88
N SER A 142 6.45 11.62 -10.59
CA SER A 142 7.24 11.56 -11.84
C SER A 142 8.61 10.87 -11.67
N ARG A 143 9.10 10.73 -10.44
CA ARG A 143 10.39 10.09 -10.11
C ARG A 143 10.31 8.57 -10.02
N PHE A 144 9.12 8.00 -10.00
CA PHE A 144 8.93 6.57 -9.77
C PHE A 144 9.65 5.69 -10.81
N PRO A 145 9.51 5.90 -12.15
CA PRO A 145 10.15 5.03 -13.14
C PRO A 145 11.68 5.02 -13.03
N GLU A 146 12.29 6.19 -12.85
CA GLU A 146 13.74 6.32 -12.71
C GLU A 146 14.23 5.63 -11.43
N THR A 147 13.53 5.85 -10.31
CA THR A 147 13.90 5.23 -9.03
C THR A 147 13.82 3.72 -9.11
N VAL A 148 12.74 3.18 -9.69
CA VAL A 148 12.56 1.73 -9.86
C VAL A 148 13.65 1.13 -10.75
N SER A 149 13.95 1.72 -11.90
CA SER A 149 14.98 1.23 -12.81
C SER A 149 16.35 1.18 -12.14
N LYS A 150 16.70 2.22 -11.37
CA LYS A 150 17.94 2.28 -10.57
C LYS A 150 18.00 1.17 -9.52
N GLU A 151 16.93 0.99 -8.75
CA GLU A 151 16.92 -0.04 -7.70
C GLU A 151 16.94 -1.45 -8.28
N LEU A 152 16.20 -1.73 -9.36
CA LEU A 152 16.27 -3.02 -10.07
C LEU A 152 17.68 -3.31 -10.59
N HIS A 153 18.37 -2.31 -11.14
CA HIS A 153 19.74 -2.45 -11.59
C HIS A 153 20.69 -2.79 -10.41
N GLN A 154 20.57 -2.11 -9.29
CA GLN A 154 21.37 -2.38 -8.10
C GLN A 154 21.10 -3.79 -7.55
N LEU A 155 19.84 -4.18 -7.39
CA LEU A 155 19.44 -5.50 -6.90
C LEU A 155 19.90 -6.63 -7.84
N CYS A 156 19.90 -6.40 -9.14
CA CYS A 156 20.40 -7.35 -10.15
C CYS A 156 21.88 -7.63 -10.03
N ASN A 157 22.66 -6.65 -9.56
CA ASN A 157 24.13 -6.74 -9.48
C ASN A 157 24.64 -7.18 -8.09
N LEU A 158 23.76 -7.42 -7.11
CA LEU A 158 24.16 -7.85 -5.76
C LEU A 158 24.70 -9.29 -5.68
N SER A 159 24.34 -10.15 -6.64
CA SER A 159 24.79 -11.54 -6.67
C SER A 159 25.05 -11.98 -8.11
N GLU A 160 26.05 -12.84 -8.29
CA GLU A 160 26.30 -13.51 -9.58
C GLU A 160 25.41 -14.74 -9.76
N ASN A 161 24.80 -15.24 -8.68
CA ASN A 161 23.87 -16.36 -8.73
C ASN A 161 22.54 -15.94 -9.38
N ALA A 162 22.30 -16.45 -10.59
CA ALA A 162 21.12 -16.11 -11.38
C ALA A 162 19.80 -16.48 -10.68
N ILE A 163 19.74 -17.63 -9.98
CA ILE A 163 18.52 -18.09 -9.27
C ILE A 163 18.20 -17.18 -8.10
N GLU A 164 19.20 -16.80 -7.31
CA GLU A 164 19.03 -15.90 -6.18
C GLU A 164 18.60 -14.51 -6.64
N THR A 165 19.20 -14.00 -7.72
CA THR A 165 18.86 -12.72 -8.32
C THR A 165 17.43 -12.73 -8.84
N ASP A 166 17.01 -13.78 -9.56
CA ASP A 166 15.63 -13.93 -10.03
C ASP A 166 14.63 -13.88 -8.89
N GLN A 167 14.84 -14.68 -7.84
CA GLN A 167 13.96 -14.69 -6.66
C GLN A 167 13.92 -13.35 -5.94
N ARG A 168 15.03 -12.62 -5.89
CA ARG A 168 15.13 -11.29 -5.29
C ARG A 168 14.32 -10.26 -6.07
N LEU A 169 14.49 -10.22 -7.39
CA LEU A 169 13.78 -9.29 -8.25
C LEU A 169 12.27 -9.53 -8.23
N ARG A 170 11.82 -10.78 -8.24
CA ARG A 170 10.40 -11.14 -8.14
C ARG A 170 9.80 -10.71 -6.81
N ARG A 171 10.45 -11.01 -5.69
CA ARG A 171 9.99 -10.58 -4.35
C ARG A 171 9.92 -9.06 -4.24
N PHE A 172 10.91 -8.37 -4.78
CA PHE A 172 10.91 -6.91 -4.82
C PHE A 172 9.74 -6.38 -5.65
N PHE A 173 9.53 -6.93 -6.85
CA PHE A 173 8.41 -6.57 -7.72
C PHE A 173 7.06 -6.74 -7.01
N GLU A 174 6.79 -7.91 -6.44
CA GLU A 174 5.56 -8.19 -5.69
C GLU A 174 5.39 -7.23 -4.51
N SER A 175 6.46 -6.95 -3.79
CA SER A 175 6.41 -6.05 -2.64
C SER A 175 6.02 -4.63 -3.05
N VAL A 176 6.55 -4.12 -4.17
CA VAL A 176 6.18 -2.79 -4.69
C VAL A 176 4.74 -2.76 -5.17
N ILE A 177 4.28 -3.80 -5.90
CA ILE A 177 2.88 -3.93 -6.34
C ILE A 177 1.96 -3.93 -5.12
N ASN A 178 2.23 -4.79 -4.12
CA ASN A 178 1.44 -4.87 -2.90
C ASN A 178 1.37 -3.53 -2.17
N LEU A 179 2.49 -2.83 -2.00
CA LEU A 179 2.54 -1.51 -1.37
C LEU A 179 1.73 -0.48 -2.15
N THR A 180 1.79 -0.51 -3.48
CA THR A 180 1.04 0.43 -4.30
C THR A 180 -0.47 0.25 -4.12
N PHE A 181 -0.97 -0.98 -4.12
CA PHE A 181 -2.38 -1.25 -3.86
C PHE A 181 -2.80 -0.95 -2.41
N GLN A 182 -1.87 -0.98 -1.47
CA GLN A 182 -2.11 -0.57 -0.08
C GLN A 182 -2.17 0.95 0.08
N ASP A 183 -1.24 1.66 -0.55
CA ASP A 183 -1.17 3.13 -0.46
C ASP A 183 -2.27 3.80 -1.32
N PHE A 184 -2.77 3.11 -2.36
CA PHE A 184 -3.85 3.53 -3.25
C PHE A 184 -4.97 2.48 -3.35
N PRO A 185 -5.80 2.29 -2.30
CA PRO A 185 -6.85 1.23 -2.27
C PRO A 185 -7.86 1.32 -3.41
N TRP A 186 -8.17 2.55 -3.88
CA TRP A 186 -9.06 2.79 -5.01
C TRP A 186 -8.55 2.17 -6.32
N LEU A 187 -7.25 1.87 -6.42
CA LEU A 187 -6.63 1.27 -7.61
C LEU A 187 -7.25 -0.10 -7.95
N ALA A 188 -7.72 -0.84 -6.94
CA ALA A 188 -8.41 -2.12 -7.13
C ALA A 188 -9.72 -2.00 -7.95
N SER A 189 -10.28 -0.80 -8.06
CA SER A 189 -11.43 -0.51 -8.93
C SER A 189 -11.04 -0.39 -10.41
N PHE A 190 -9.76 -0.31 -10.74
CA PHE A 190 -9.28 -0.07 -12.12
C PHE A 190 -8.31 -1.13 -12.63
N LEU A 191 -7.61 -1.83 -11.72
CA LEU A 191 -6.62 -2.85 -12.03
C LEU A 191 -6.84 -4.08 -11.14
N ASP A 192 -6.63 -5.26 -11.68
CA ASP A 192 -6.50 -6.47 -10.87
C ASP A 192 -5.03 -6.67 -10.53
N GLN A 193 -4.74 -6.90 -9.24
CA GLN A 193 -3.39 -7.22 -8.80
C GLN A 193 -2.83 -8.48 -9.48
N LYS A 194 -3.72 -9.40 -9.91
CA LYS A 194 -3.36 -10.59 -10.68
C LYS A 194 -2.74 -10.27 -12.03
N ASP A 195 -3.06 -9.12 -12.62
CA ASP A 195 -2.50 -8.70 -13.90
C ASP A 195 -0.97 -8.54 -13.82
N PHE A 196 -0.40 -8.39 -12.63
CA PHE A 196 1.03 -8.29 -12.36
C PHE A 196 1.67 -9.62 -11.96
N ASN A 197 0.89 -10.70 -11.74
CA ASN A 197 1.40 -12.00 -11.32
C ASN A 197 2.03 -12.81 -12.48
N GLN A 198 1.96 -12.34 -13.71
CA GLN A 198 2.54 -13.02 -14.88
C GLN A 198 4.06 -13.22 -14.80
N ILE A 199 4.74 -12.48 -13.92
CA ILE A 199 6.15 -12.67 -13.62
C ILE A 199 6.45 -14.10 -13.15
N HIS A 200 5.48 -14.79 -12.54
CA HIS A 200 5.63 -16.18 -12.07
C HIS A 200 5.65 -17.20 -13.22
N GLY A 201 5.09 -16.87 -14.38
CA GLY A 201 5.10 -17.72 -15.57
C GLY A 201 6.41 -17.65 -16.37
N LEU A 202 7.29 -16.74 -16.03
CA LEU A 202 8.56 -16.57 -16.73
C LEU A 202 9.60 -17.56 -16.16
N PHE A 203 9.81 -18.66 -16.85
CA PHE A 203 10.86 -19.63 -16.52
C PHE A 203 12.14 -19.27 -17.28
N THR A 204 12.98 -18.43 -16.69
CA THR A 204 14.27 -18.04 -17.28
C THR A 204 15.36 -17.95 -16.23
N SER A 205 16.57 -18.33 -16.61
CA SER A 205 17.77 -18.11 -15.79
C SER A 205 18.49 -16.82 -16.17
N ASP A 206 17.95 -16.04 -17.10
CA ASP A 206 18.52 -14.76 -17.51
C ASP A 206 18.00 -13.63 -16.61
N LYS A 207 18.88 -13.19 -15.69
CA LYS A 207 18.59 -12.09 -14.76
C LYS A 207 18.26 -10.76 -15.46
N HIS A 208 18.80 -10.53 -16.66
CA HIS A 208 18.53 -9.30 -17.42
C HIS A 208 17.12 -9.33 -17.99
N LEU A 209 16.66 -10.47 -18.45
CA LEU A 209 15.29 -10.64 -18.93
C LEU A 209 14.27 -10.43 -17.80
N VAL A 210 14.52 -11.01 -16.62
CA VAL A 210 13.66 -10.79 -15.43
C VAL A 210 13.62 -9.33 -15.03
N ARG A 211 14.77 -8.64 -15.04
CA ARG A 211 14.82 -7.20 -14.76
C ARG A 211 13.98 -6.40 -15.73
N THR A 212 14.14 -6.63 -17.04
CA THR A 212 13.39 -5.95 -18.09
C THR A 212 11.89 -6.17 -17.92
N PHE A 213 11.50 -7.39 -17.56
CA PHE A 213 10.12 -7.72 -17.25
C PHE A 213 9.56 -6.90 -16.07
N CYS A 214 10.31 -6.83 -14.97
CA CYS A 214 9.91 -6.00 -13.82
C CYS A 214 9.79 -4.51 -14.21
N GLU A 215 10.74 -3.99 -14.99
CA GLU A 215 10.71 -2.61 -15.47
C GLU A 215 9.46 -2.32 -16.32
N GLN A 216 9.09 -3.21 -17.22
CA GLN A 216 7.88 -3.08 -18.03
C GLN A 216 6.61 -3.10 -17.16
N GLY A 217 6.53 -4.01 -16.18
CA GLY A 217 5.42 -4.08 -15.23
C GLY A 217 5.27 -2.81 -14.40
N PHE A 218 6.38 -2.25 -13.93
CA PHE A 218 6.37 -0.99 -13.18
C PHE A 218 6.02 0.22 -14.04
N ASN A 219 6.49 0.28 -15.27
CA ASN A 219 6.12 1.36 -16.20
C ASN A 219 4.61 1.35 -16.46
N ARG A 220 4.02 0.15 -16.64
CA ARG A 220 2.57 0.05 -16.78
C ARG A 220 1.82 0.51 -15.55
N LEU A 221 2.27 0.09 -14.35
CA LEU A 221 1.66 0.53 -13.11
C LEU A 221 1.72 2.05 -13.00
N TYR A 222 2.88 2.64 -13.33
CA TYR A 222 3.08 4.07 -13.35
C TYR A 222 2.14 4.79 -14.33
N ASP A 223 2.04 4.31 -15.57
CA ASP A 223 1.18 4.92 -16.58
C ASP A 223 -0.28 4.92 -16.16
N GLN A 224 -0.75 3.85 -15.52
CA GLN A 224 -2.11 3.77 -14.98
C GLN A 224 -2.30 4.71 -13.79
N LEU A 225 -1.36 4.73 -12.85
CA LEU A 225 -1.40 5.66 -11.72
C LEU A 225 -1.40 7.11 -12.20
N TRP A 226 -0.48 7.47 -13.10
CA TRP A 226 -0.37 8.82 -13.63
C TRP A 226 -1.62 9.27 -14.40
N ARG A 227 -2.23 8.35 -15.11
CA ARG A 227 -3.48 8.61 -15.83
C ARG A 227 -4.65 8.88 -14.91
N LEU A 228 -4.74 8.15 -13.78
CA LEU A 228 -5.84 8.23 -12.82
C LEU A 228 -5.59 9.27 -11.74
N TYR A 229 -4.35 9.43 -11.32
CA TYR A 229 -3.93 10.28 -10.21
C TYR A 229 -2.69 11.09 -10.62
N PRO A 230 -2.83 12.09 -11.52
CA PRO A 230 -1.72 12.93 -11.94
C PRO A 230 -1.15 13.73 -10.76
N GLU A 231 0.18 13.91 -10.79
CA GLU A 231 0.90 14.66 -9.76
C GLU A 231 0.47 16.12 -9.75
N THR A 232 0.24 16.67 -8.56
CA THR A 232 -0.09 18.08 -8.32
C THR A 232 0.34 18.50 -6.94
N ASP A 233 0.67 19.76 -6.74
CA ASP A 233 0.97 20.33 -5.41
C ASP A 233 -0.30 20.83 -4.69
N ASP A 234 -1.44 20.87 -5.37
CA ASP A 234 -2.71 21.28 -4.77
C ASP A 234 -3.33 20.15 -3.93
N GLU A 235 -3.14 20.23 -2.62
CA GLU A 235 -3.65 19.24 -1.64
C GLU A 235 -5.18 19.09 -1.70
N GLN A 236 -5.91 20.14 -2.06
CA GLN A 236 -7.37 20.04 -2.18
C GLN A 236 -7.79 19.30 -3.44
N VAL A 237 -7.07 19.53 -4.55
CA VAL A 237 -7.28 18.75 -5.79
C VAL A 237 -6.93 17.28 -5.55
N LYS A 238 -5.86 16.96 -4.83
CA LYS A 238 -5.54 15.58 -4.44
C LYS A 238 -6.69 14.91 -3.70
N LYS A 239 -7.25 15.58 -2.68
CA LYS A 239 -8.41 15.05 -1.92
C LYS A 239 -9.62 14.82 -2.81
N ILE A 240 -9.91 15.75 -3.72
CA ILE A 240 -11.04 15.63 -4.65
C ILE A 240 -10.80 14.47 -5.63
N MET A 241 -9.58 14.30 -6.15
CA MET A 241 -9.24 13.16 -7.01
C MET A 241 -9.45 11.82 -6.29
N ILE A 242 -8.95 11.68 -5.05
CA ILE A 242 -9.15 10.47 -4.25
C ILE A 242 -10.64 10.20 -4.05
N TYR A 243 -11.41 11.21 -3.65
CA TYR A 243 -12.85 11.09 -3.48
C TYR A 243 -13.55 10.59 -4.76
N LEU A 244 -13.20 11.14 -5.92
CA LEU A 244 -13.76 10.70 -7.20
C LEU A 244 -13.37 9.28 -7.59
N LEU A 245 -12.15 8.87 -7.26
CA LEU A 245 -11.64 7.52 -7.54
C LEU A 245 -12.28 6.47 -6.62
N GLU A 246 -12.53 6.82 -5.36
CA GLU A 246 -13.22 5.96 -4.40
C GLU A 246 -14.73 5.81 -4.71
N HIS A 247 -15.33 6.83 -5.33
CA HIS A 247 -16.75 6.85 -5.68
C HIS A 247 -17.00 6.71 -7.19
N VAL A 248 -16.08 6.09 -7.92
CA VAL A 248 -16.12 6.02 -9.39
C VAL A 248 -17.37 5.31 -9.93
N ASP A 249 -17.96 4.39 -9.16
CA ASP A 249 -19.17 3.66 -9.52
C ASP A 249 -20.46 4.48 -9.31
N THR A 250 -20.33 5.69 -8.72
CA THR A 250 -21.44 6.63 -8.53
C THR A 250 -21.26 7.84 -9.46
N PRO A 251 -22.19 8.11 -10.39
CA PRO A 251 -22.06 9.24 -11.30
C PRO A 251 -22.31 10.57 -10.55
N LEU A 252 -21.25 11.14 -9.98
CA LEU A 252 -21.27 12.41 -9.27
C LEU A 252 -21.22 13.59 -10.24
N SER A 253 -22.14 14.54 -10.08
CA SER A 253 -22.08 15.80 -10.81
C SER A 253 -21.05 16.76 -10.22
N GLN A 254 -20.55 17.67 -11.04
CA GLN A 254 -19.62 18.72 -10.58
C GLN A 254 -20.17 19.53 -9.40
N LYS A 255 -21.50 19.77 -9.38
CA LYS A 255 -22.17 20.52 -8.32
C LYS A 255 -22.15 19.76 -6.99
N GLU A 256 -22.43 18.45 -7.01
CA GLU A 256 -22.39 17.59 -5.82
C GLU A 256 -20.98 17.54 -5.23
N VAL A 257 -19.96 17.32 -6.07
CA VAL A 257 -18.57 17.31 -5.62
C VAL A 257 -18.14 18.67 -5.08
N ALA A 258 -18.53 19.77 -5.73
CA ALA A 258 -18.21 21.11 -5.23
C ALA A 258 -18.86 21.38 -3.85
N GLN A 259 -20.09 20.91 -3.64
CA GLN A 259 -20.79 21.01 -2.35
C GLN A 259 -20.08 20.20 -1.26
N GLU A 260 -19.66 18.97 -1.56
CA GLU A 260 -18.92 18.11 -0.62
C GLU A 260 -17.63 18.78 -0.11
N PHE A 261 -16.93 19.50 -1.00
CA PHE A 261 -15.72 20.21 -0.65
C PHE A 261 -15.91 21.69 -0.31
N PHE A 262 -17.14 22.11 0.00
CA PHE A 262 -17.50 23.47 0.44
C PHE A 262 -17.03 24.56 -0.53
N MET A 263 -17.17 24.34 -1.84
CA MET A 263 -16.81 25.30 -2.89
C MET A 263 -17.90 25.47 -3.95
N SER A 264 -17.78 26.50 -4.79
CA SER A 264 -18.65 26.66 -5.95
C SER A 264 -18.19 25.75 -7.11
N ALA A 265 -19.10 25.39 -8.02
CA ALA A 265 -18.76 24.61 -9.21
C ALA A 265 -17.73 25.33 -10.11
N SER A 266 -17.78 26.67 -10.17
CA SER A 266 -16.79 27.49 -10.90
C SER A 266 -15.42 27.43 -10.26
N ALA A 267 -15.33 27.55 -8.92
CA ALA A 267 -14.08 27.43 -8.19
C ALA A 267 -13.45 26.04 -8.34
N LEU A 268 -14.26 24.98 -8.31
CA LEU A 268 -13.79 23.61 -8.59
C LEU A 268 -13.19 23.51 -10.00
N SER A 269 -13.88 24.03 -11.01
CA SER A 269 -13.42 23.99 -12.42
C SER A 269 -12.11 24.74 -12.62
N GLU A 270 -12.02 25.94 -12.08
CA GLU A 270 -10.81 26.77 -12.15
C GLU A 270 -9.63 26.06 -11.48
N ARG A 271 -9.84 25.53 -10.27
CA ARG A 271 -8.81 24.85 -9.51
C ARG A 271 -8.27 23.62 -10.22
N PHE A 272 -9.15 22.79 -10.81
CA PHE A 272 -8.76 21.64 -11.62
C PHE A 272 -7.94 22.05 -12.84
N SER A 273 -8.39 23.08 -13.56
CA SER A 273 -7.69 23.57 -14.75
C SER A 273 -6.30 24.12 -14.42
N CYS A 274 -6.16 24.83 -13.29
CA CYS A 274 -4.88 25.37 -12.85
C CYS A 274 -3.92 24.24 -12.37
N ALA A 275 -4.44 23.27 -11.62
CA ALA A 275 -3.62 22.25 -10.98
C ALA A 275 -3.23 21.09 -11.91
N LEU A 276 -4.12 20.70 -12.83
CA LEU A 276 -3.96 19.50 -13.67
C LEU A 276 -3.87 19.81 -15.18
N HIS A 277 -4.09 21.04 -15.59
CA HIS A 277 -4.26 21.44 -17.00
C HIS A 277 -5.38 20.65 -17.71
N LEU A 278 -6.39 20.19 -16.94
CA LEU A 278 -7.55 19.45 -17.38
C LEU A 278 -8.81 20.04 -16.73
N SER A 279 -9.92 20.07 -17.46
CA SER A 279 -11.20 20.40 -16.85
C SER A 279 -11.66 19.27 -15.92
N TYR A 280 -12.47 19.61 -14.91
CA TYR A 280 -13.14 18.60 -14.05
C TYR A 280 -13.91 17.56 -14.89
N ARG A 281 -14.58 18.01 -15.97
CA ARG A 281 -15.35 17.13 -16.86
C ARG A 281 -14.45 16.12 -17.57
N GLU A 282 -13.33 16.54 -18.10
CA GLU A 282 -12.36 15.67 -18.79
C GLU A 282 -11.77 14.66 -17.81
N TYR A 283 -11.41 15.10 -16.61
CA TYR A 283 -10.89 14.19 -15.57
C TYR A 283 -11.96 13.17 -15.15
N SER A 284 -13.17 13.61 -14.82
CA SER A 284 -14.29 12.73 -14.45
C SER A 284 -14.64 11.73 -15.56
N GLN A 285 -14.60 12.14 -16.83
CA GLN A 285 -14.82 11.25 -17.96
C GLN A 285 -13.67 10.22 -18.10
N ARG A 286 -12.42 10.64 -17.90
CA ARG A 286 -11.24 9.77 -17.94
C ARG A 286 -11.33 8.64 -16.92
N ILE A 287 -11.62 8.94 -15.65
CA ILE A 287 -11.73 7.90 -14.61
C ILE A 287 -12.90 6.94 -14.86
N ARG A 288 -14.07 7.46 -15.27
CA ARG A 288 -15.24 6.62 -15.61
C ARG A 288 -14.96 5.73 -16.83
N MET A 289 -14.25 6.21 -17.83
CA MET A 289 -13.86 5.41 -18.99
C MET A 289 -12.88 4.31 -18.59
N SER A 290 -11.91 4.61 -17.71
CA SER A 290 -10.97 3.60 -17.19
C SER A 290 -11.69 2.53 -16.35
N ARG A 291 -12.70 2.92 -15.55
CA ARG A 291 -13.54 1.97 -14.82
C ARG A 291 -14.37 1.10 -15.75
N ALA A 292 -14.95 1.69 -16.79
CA ALA A 292 -15.68 0.95 -17.81
C ALA A 292 -14.77 -0.07 -18.53
N SER A 293 -13.53 0.26 -18.80
CA SER A 293 -12.52 -0.66 -19.34
C SER A 293 -12.29 -1.86 -18.42
N TRP A 294 -12.26 -1.63 -17.11
CA TRP A 294 -12.15 -2.70 -16.12
C TRP A 294 -13.37 -3.64 -16.16
N PHE A 295 -14.60 -3.09 -16.19
CA PHE A 295 -15.83 -3.90 -16.30
C PHE A 295 -15.84 -4.74 -17.57
N LEU A 296 -15.41 -4.18 -18.70
CA LEU A 296 -15.35 -4.89 -19.98
C LEU A 296 -14.46 -6.13 -19.95
N ARG A 297 -13.35 -6.08 -19.19
CA ARG A 297 -12.42 -7.22 -19.07
C ARG A 297 -12.80 -8.21 -17.99
N ASN A 298 -13.33 -7.72 -16.87
CA ASN A 298 -13.46 -8.51 -15.64
C ASN A 298 -14.90 -8.99 -15.38
N THR A 299 -15.87 -8.60 -16.23
CA THR A 299 -17.26 -8.98 -16.06
C THR A 299 -17.94 -9.36 -17.38
N ASN A 300 -19.05 -10.08 -17.27
CA ASN A 300 -19.90 -10.43 -18.42
C ASN A 300 -21.02 -9.41 -18.66
N LEU A 301 -20.96 -8.22 -18.03
CA LEU A 301 -21.97 -7.16 -18.20
C LEU A 301 -22.06 -6.74 -19.68
N LYS A 302 -23.29 -6.50 -20.15
CA LYS A 302 -23.50 -5.97 -21.48
C LYS A 302 -23.09 -4.50 -21.55
N LEU A 303 -22.71 -4.05 -22.74
CA LEU A 303 -22.20 -2.68 -22.92
C LEU A 303 -23.17 -1.61 -22.42
N TYR A 304 -24.47 -1.80 -22.64
CA TYR A 304 -25.48 -0.82 -22.18
C TYR A 304 -25.56 -0.76 -20.64
N GLU A 305 -25.37 -1.89 -19.93
CA GLU A 305 -25.34 -1.96 -18.46
C GLU A 305 -24.13 -1.21 -17.91
N ILE A 306 -22.96 -1.39 -18.54
CA ILE A 306 -21.75 -0.65 -18.17
C ILE A 306 -21.91 0.84 -18.42
N CYS A 307 -22.51 1.23 -19.55
CA CYS A 307 -22.79 2.63 -19.86
C CYS A 307 -23.72 3.27 -18.83
N ASP A 308 -24.79 2.58 -18.47
CA ASP A 308 -25.75 3.06 -17.48
C ASP A 308 -25.08 3.23 -16.10
N GLN A 309 -24.35 2.22 -15.64
CA GLN A 309 -23.64 2.26 -14.36
C GLN A 309 -22.59 3.39 -14.31
N MET A 310 -21.89 3.63 -15.41
CA MET A 310 -20.87 4.69 -15.51
C MET A 310 -21.47 6.06 -15.85
N GLY A 311 -22.80 6.19 -15.95
CA GLY A 311 -23.50 7.44 -16.24
C GLY A 311 -23.30 7.95 -17.68
N PHE A 312 -23.05 7.07 -18.65
CA PHE A 312 -23.04 7.42 -20.08
C PHE A 312 -24.43 7.25 -20.65
N LYS A 313 -25.03 8.34 -21.11
CA LYS A 313 -26.39 8.36 -21.65
C LYS A 313 -26.53 7.74 -23.05
N ASP A 314 -25.44 7.64 -23.82
CA ASP A 314 -25.43 7.18 -25.20
C ASP A 314 -24.28 6.17 -25.40
N VAL A 315 -24.65 4.93 -25.71
CA VAL A 315 -23.75 3.82 -25.97
C VAL A 315 -22.88 4.06 -27.22
N ASN A 316 -23.41 4.74 -28.24
CA ASN A 316 -22.65 5.07 -29.45
C ASN A 316 -21.60 6.17 -29.17
N TYR A 317 -21.95 7.15 -28.33
CA TYR A 317 -21.01 8.14 -27.86
C TYR A 317 -19.90 7.49 -27.05
N PHE A 318 -20.26 6.61 -26.10
CA PHE A 318 -19.30 5.83 -25.32
C PHE A 318 -18.34 5.05 -26.23
N SER A 319 -18.87 4.27 -27.19
CA SER A 319 -18.07 3.43 -28.08
C SER A 319 -17.07 4.22 -28.92
N ARG A 320 -17.46 5.41 -29.39
CA ARG A 320 -16.56 6.32 -30.13
C ARG A 320 -15.44 6.86 -29.23
N GLN A 321 -15.78 7.31 -28.02
CA GLN A 321 -14.81 7.81 -27.03
C GLN A 321 -13.86 6.71 -26.59
N PHE A 322 -14.40 5.50 -26.35
CA PHE A 322 -13.61 4.34 -25.97
C PHE A 322 -12.56 4.00 -27.03
N ARG A 323 -12.98 3.92 -28.32
CA ARG A 323 -12.05 3.68 -29.44
C ARG A 323 -11.00 4.77 -29.57
N GLN A 324 -11.38 6.04 -29.40
CA GLN A 324 -10.44 7.17 -29.46
C GLN A 324 -9.39 7.07 -28.36
N GLN A 325 -9.79 6.61 -27.16
CA GLN A 325 -8.93 6.56 -25.98
C GLN A 325 -8.04 5.31 -25.92
N ASN A 326 -8.56 4.16 -26.36
CA ASN A 326 -7.89 2.85 -26.26
C ASN A 326 -7.33 2.33 -27.59
N GLY A 327 -7.60 3.00 -28.71
CA GLY A 327 -7.13 2.61 -30.04
C GLY A 327 -7.91 1.44 -30.66
N MET A 328 -8.78 0.76 -29.92
CA MET A 328 -9.54 -0.42 -30.33
C MET A 328 -11.02 -0.30 -29.96
N THR A 329 -11.86 -1.09 -30.65
CA THR A 329 -13.29 -1.14 -30.35
C THR A 329 -13.55 -1.87 -29.04
N VAL A 330 -14.73 -1.65 -28.45
CA VAL A 330 -15.18 -2.36 -27.24
C VAL A 330 -15.15 -3.88 -27.41
N SER A 331 -15.51 -4.39 -28.59
CA SER A 331 -15.52 -5.83 -28.88
C SER A 331 -14.10 -6.40 -28.96
N GLU A 332 -13.20 -5.72 -29.65
CA GLU A 332 -11.79 -6.08 -29.72
C GLU A 332 -11.15 -6.07 -28.33
N TYR A 333 -11.42 -5.04 -27.53
CA TYR A 333 -10.91 -4.89 -26.16
C TYR A 333 -11.40 -5.99 -25.20
N ARG A 334 -12.63 -6.48 -25.42
CA ARG A 334 -13.20 -7.58 -24.62
C ARG A 334 -12.60 -8.93 -24.98
N MET A 335 -12.20 -9.13 -26.24
CA MET A 335 -11.55 -10.35 -26.73
C MET A 335 -10.05 -10.37 -26.51
N ASP A 336 -9.48 -9.19 -26.24
CA ASP A 336 -8.07 -9.06 -25.92
C ASP A 336 -7.85 -9.57 -24.49
N ASP A 337 -7.31 -10.78 -24.36
CA ASP A 337 -7.06 -11.47 -23.09
C ASP A 337 -6.07 -10.73 -22.19
N GLY A 338 -5.67 -9.51 -22.58
CA GLY A 338 -4.71 -8.70 -21.85
C GLY A 338 -3.34 -9.38 -21.71
N ASN A 339 -3.15 -10.45 -22.51
CA ASN A 339 -1.88 -11.14 -22.58
C ASN A 339 -0.81 -10.13 -23.03
N TRP A 340 0.08 -9.85 -22.12
CA TRP A 340 1.25 -9.06 -22.40
C TRP A 340 2.12 -9.85 -23.36
N GLU A 341 1.98 -9.60 -24.66
CA GLU A 341 3.06 -9.93 -25.57
C GLU A 341 4.25 -9.04 -25.18
N PHE A 342 5.16 -9.61 -24.41
CA PHE A 342 6.46 -9.01 -24.23
C PHE A 342 7.10 -8.91 -25.61
N GLN A 343 7.28 -7.69 -26.08
CA GLN A 343 8.21 -7.47 -27.17
C GLN A 343 9.60 -7.76 -26.61
N ILE A 344 10.08 -9.00 -26.90
CA ILE A 344 11.46 -9.45 -26.63
C ILE A 344 12.41 -8.70 -27.54
#